data_1de3a62309ac674a9285be719edf3b95
#
_entry.id   1de3a62309ac674a9285be719edf3b95
#
_cell.length_a   1.000
_cell.length_b   1.000
_cell.length_c   1.000
_cell.angle_alpha   90.00
_cell.angle_beta   90.00
_cell.angle_gamma   90.00
#
_symmetry.space_group_name_H-M   'P 1'
#
loop_
_entity.id
_entity.type
_entity.pdbx_description
1 polymer ?
#
loop_
_entity_poly.entity_id
_entity_poly.type
_entity_poly.pdbx_seq_one_letter_code
_entity_poly.pdbx_strand_id
1 'polypeptide(L)'
;ASGAPPDFPPTIVYATGLAGYEICRIERPTHGGHAPLPTTPERSQRCNQIWFDPILRKLVQSFPTVRLRYESRFESFEREGDGIVATIRDVASGQNQRVAARYLIDCSGGHSGIGKTLGVRQEGRPVLSYHLNIFLKIDQLWNLHDKGNAAFYFFVDRTGDYGSLIEIDGRELWRIGVHGEEYRDQPSDAQIAAVIARALGTKVPYEIISARRWICRDLVADRFQAPPVFLAGDSVHQHAPSGGFGMNTGMGDAVDLGWKLAAAVEGWGGPGLLESYQAERRPVAQRNVGEATDNVMRTTDPALIKLVDDPTPEGAAARRQIGQDIVQNRAKTFISDGIALGYRYESPVIIPDGTPPPRDSVMEYVQTSRPGSRAPHGWVAEGKSTIDLFGRGFVLLRLGADAPDPTGIAAAAARRGVPLEVVSITDPALAKLYERPLVLVRPDGHVAWRAAEAPDDPLAIIDTVRGAAVAKRAA
;
A
#
# COMPACT_ATOMS: atom_id res chain seq x y z
N ALA A 1 -19.07 4.63 -9.10
CA ALA A 1 -18.67 4.41 -10.47
C ALA A 1 -17.16 4.34 -10.53
N SER A 2 -16.67 3.21 -10.24
CA SER A 2 -15.27 2.83 -10.34
C SER A 2 -15.02 2.20 -11.70
N GLY A 3 -13.95 2.46 -12.37
CA GLY A 3 -13.37 1.81 -13.51
C GLY A 3 -14.11 0.61 -14.12
N ALA A 4 -13.45 -0.55 -14.16
CA ALA A 4 -14.00 -1.75 -14.78
C ALA A 4 -15.31 -2.25 -14.12
N PRO A 5 -16.23 -2.88 -14.88
CA PRO A 5 -17.41 -3.53 -14.36
C PRO A 5 -17.05 -4.54 -13.24
N PRO A 6 -17.95 -4.79 -12.27
CA PRO A 6 -17.68 -5.71 -11.15
C PRO A 6 -17.38 -7.15 -11.56
N ASP A 7 -17.88 -7.57 -12.71
CA ASP A 7 -17.70 -8.89 -13.32
C ASP A 7 -16.49 -8.94 -14.27
N PHE A 8 -15.74 -7.84 -14.42
CA PHE A 8 -14.56 -7.81 -15.25
C PHE A 8 -13.50 -8.76 -14.72
N PRO A 9 -12.92 -9.68 -15.54
CA PRO A 9 -12.02 -10.70 -15.06
C PRO A 9 -10.71 -10.09 -14.55
N PRO A 10 -10.26 -10.43 -13.33
CA PRO A 10 -8.99 -9.95 -12.77
C PRO A 10 -7.77 -10.70 -13.34
N THR A 11 -7.94 -11.39 -14.45
CA THR A 11 -6.95 -12.21 -15.13
C THR A 11 -5.76 -11.39 -15.63
N ILE A 12 -4.60 -11.99 -15.62
CA ILE A 12 -3.35 -11.46 -16.19
C ILE A 12 -2.91 -12.38 -17.29
N VAL A 13 -2.67 -11.84 -18.47
CA VAL A 13 -2.22 -12.58 -19.65
C VAL A 13 -0.78 -12.18 -19.96
N TYR A 14 0.08 -13.15 -20.18
CA TYR A 14 1.39 -12.95 -20.79
C TYR A 14 1.34 -13.43 -22.25
N ALA A 15 1.84 -12.60 -23.16
CA ALA A 15 1.80 -12.86 -24.59
C ALA A 15 3.01 -12.22 -25.31
N THR A 16 3.27 -12.60 -26.56
CA THR A 16 4.32 -11.96 -27.37
C THR A 16 3.88 -10.62 -27.96
N GLY A 17 2.63 -10.29 -27.82
CA GLY A 17 1.94 -9.08 -28.25
C GLY A 17 0.45 -9.35 -28.21
N LEU A 18 -0.39 -8.35 -28.35
CA LEU A 18 -1.84 -8.56 -28.29
C LEU A 18 -2.35 -9.47 -29.42
N ALA A 19 -1.81 -9.32 -30.62
CA ALA A 19 -2.08 -10.21 -31.77
C ALA A 19 -1.12 -11.42 -31.82
N GLY A 20 -0.17 -11.55 -30.90
CA GLY A 20 0.85 -12.61 -30.89
C GLY A 20 0.40 -13.86 -30.14
N TYR A 21 1.38 -14.72 -29.80
CA TYR A 21 1.14 -15.95 -29.07
C TYR A 21 0.85 -15.69 -27.60
N GLU A 22 -0.15 -16.34 -27.03
CA GLU A 22 -0.29 -16.42 -25.58
C GLU A 22 0.79 -17.34 -24.98
N ILE A 23 1.36 -16.90 -23.86
CA ILE A 23 2.40 -17.63 -23.12
C ILE A 23 1.79 -18.31 -21.91
N CYS A 24 1.07 -17.55 -21.07
CA CYS A 24 0.35 -18.08 -19.89
C CYS A 24 -0.68 -17.10 -19.37
N ARG A 25 -1.49 -17.58 -18.41
CA ARG A 25 -2.45 -16.80 -17.64
C ARG A 25 -2.22 -16.97 -16.14
N ILE A 26 -2.49 -15.92 -15.39
CA ILE A 26 -2.54 -15.95 -13.92
C ILE A 26 -3.93 -15.46 -13.50
N GLU A 27 -4.66 -16.31 -12.83
CA GLU A 27 -5.93 -15.95 -12.22
C GLU A 27 -5.71 -15.32 -10.84
N ARG A 28 -6.54 -14.35 -10.48
CA ARG A 28 -6.47 -13.63 -9.19
C ARG A 28 -7.76 -13.83 -8.40
N PRO A 29 -7.97 -14.99 -7.80
CA PRO A 29 -9.24 -15.34 -7.15
C PRO A 29 -9.59 -14.45 -5.94
N THR A 30 -8.58 -13.75 -5.38
CA THR A 30 -8.77 -12.85 -4.23
C THR A 30 -9.08 -11.41 -4.64
N HIS A 31 -9.10 -11.11 -5.93
CA HIS A 31 -9.35 -9.77 -6.46
C HIS A 31 -10.73 -9.68 -7.12
N GLY A 32 -11.35 -8.50 -6.97
CA GLY A 32 -12.67 -8.23 -7.53
C GLY A 32 -13.81 -8.97 -6.83
N GLY A 33 -15.05 -8.65 -7.25
CA GLY A 33 -16.25 -9.21 -6.61
C GLY A 33 -16.54 -8.63 -5.23
N HIS A 34 -17.61 -9.09 -4.60
CA HIS A 34 -18.07 -8.57 -3.31
C HIS A 34 -18.11 -9.64 -2.20
N ALA A 35 -17.88 -10.92 -2.54
CA ALA A 35 -17.89 -11.97 -1.53
C ALA A 35 -16.64 -11.83 -0.62
N PRO A 36 -16.81 -11.78 0.73
CA PRO A 36 -15.71 -11.69 1.66
C PRO A 36 -14.80 -12.92 1.58
N LEU A 37 -13.56 -12.75 2.05
CA LEU A 37 -12.60 -13.84 2.19
C LEU A 37 -12.53 -14.28 3.66
N PRO A 38 -12.05 -15.50 3.94
CA PRO A 38 -11.88 -15.97 5.33
C PRO A 38 -10.94 -15.10 6.19
N THR A 39 -10.07 -14.31 5.55
CA THR A 39 -9.01 -13.53 6.21
C THR A 39 -9.27 -12.02 6.19
N THR A 40 -10.30 -11.56 5.49
CA THR A 40 -10.65 -10.15 5.39
C THR A 40 -12.11 -9.97 4.98
N PRO A 41 -12.82 -8.96 5.50
CA PRO A 41 -14.20 -8.69 5.11
C PRO A 41 -14.33 -8.20 3.67
N GLU A 42 -13.27 -7.61 3.14
CA GLU A 42 -13.23 -6.99 1.82
C GLU A 42 -12.18 -7.64 0.94
N ARG A 43 -12.51 -7.87 -0.33
CA ARG A 43 -11.54 -8.30 -1.34
C ARG A 43 -10.68 -7.15 -1.82
N SER A 44 -9.48 -7.46 -2.30
CA SER A 44 -8.65 -6.50 -3.02
C SER A 44 -9.40 -5.95 -4.22
N GLN A 45 -9.45 -4.63 -4.34
CA GLN A 45 -10.09 -3.93 -5.45
C GLN A 45 -9.05 -3.19 -6.27
N ARG A 46 -9.22 -3.20 -7.60
CA ARG A 46 -8.44 -2.37 -8.49
C ARG A 46 -9.23 -1.10 -8.80
N CYS A 47 -8.68 0.03 -8.39
CA CYS A 47 -9.26 1.33 -8.67
C CYS A 47 -8.17 2.26 -9.21
N ASN A 48 -8.32 2.75 -10.44
CA ASN A 48 -7.38 3.71 -10.99
C ASN A 48 -7.53 5.08 -10.32
N GLN A 49 -6.43 5.83 -10.19
CA GLN A 49 -6.41 7.13 -9.50
C GLN A 49 -7.42 8.14 -10.08
N ILE A 50 -7.67 8.11 -11.38
CA ILE A 50 -8.68 8.97 -12.01
C ILE A 50 -10.09 8.84 -11.40
N TRP A 51 -10.39 7.67 -10.81
CA TRP A 51 -11.66 7.40 -10.11
C TRP A 51 -11.50 7.49 -8.59
N PHE A 52 -10.35 7.08 -8.08
CA PHE A 52 -10.10 6.99 -6.64
C PHE A 52 -9.89 8.36 -6.00
N ASP A 53 -9.11 9.25 -6.62
CA ASP A 53 -8.83 10.58 -6.09
C ASP A 53 -10.10 11.42 -5.89
N PRO A 54 -11.09 11.45 -6.82
CA PRO A 54 -12.37 12.12 -6.60
C PRO A 54 -13.15 11.55 -5.39
N ILE A 55 -13.10 10.24 -5.16
CA ILE A 55 -13.76 9.60 -4.01
C ILE A 55 -13.12 10.07 -2.71
N LEU A 56 -11.78 10.00 -2.62
CA LEU A 56 -11.05 10.49 -1.45
C LEU A 56 -11.27 11.98 -1.20
N ARG A 57 -11.24 12.79 -2.26
CA ARG A 57 -11.51 14.22 -2.16
C ARG A 57 -12.89 14.49 -1.58
N LYS A 58 -13.93 13.81 -2.07
CA LYS A 58 -15.29 13.94 -1.55
C LYS A 58 -15.38 13.53 -0.09
N LEU A 59 -14.72 12.44 0.29
CA LEU A 59 -14.65 11.98 1.67
C LEU A 59 -13.98 13.03 2.58
N VAL A 60 -12.81 13.53 2.18
CA VAL A 60 -12.07 14.52 2.97
C VAL A 60 -12.87 15.82 3.13
N GLN A 61 -13.59 16.27 2.09
CA GLN A 61 -14.47 17.44 2.13
C GLN A 61 -15.67 17.27 3.07
N SER A 62 -16.07 16.04 3.40
CA SER A 62 -17.17 15.78 4.33
C SER A 62 -16.79 16.04 5.80
N PHE A 63 -15.50 16.16 6.12
CA PHE A 63 -15.05 16.46 7.48
C PHE A 63 -15.00 17.97 7.71
N PRO A 64 -15.80 18.53 8.67
CA PRO A 64 -15.88 19.98 8.89
C PRO A 64 -14.57 20.59 9.41
N THR A 65 -13.69 19.78 9.96
CA THR A 65 -12.38 20.19 10.48
C THR A 65 -11.28 20.24 9.43
N VAL A 66 -11.54 19.76 8.20
CA VAL A 66 -10.54 19.68 7.13
C VAL A 66 -10.76 20.81 6.12
N ARG A 67 -9.68 21.52 5.80
CA ARG A 67 -9.65 22.52 4.71
C ARG A 67 -8.77 22.06 3.59
N LEU A 68 -9.36 21.82 2.40
CA LEU A 68 -8.62 21.60 1.17
C LEU A 68 -8.35 22.94 0.47
N ARG A 69 -7.10 23.18 0.12
CA ARG A 69 -6.67 24.37 -0.62
C ARG A 69 -5.92 23.96 -1.86
N TYR A 70 -6.55 24.05 -3.00
CA TYR A 70 -5.93 23.89 -4.31
C TYR A 70 -5.27 25.19 -4.74
N GLU A 71 -4.46 25.13 -5.79
CA GLU A 71 -3.69 26.28 -6.28
C GLU A 71 -2.87 26.96 -5.19
N SER A 72 -2.43 26.18 -4.23
CA SER A 72 -1.65 26.61 -3.07
C SER A 72 -0.33 25.83 -3.04
N ARG A 73 0.76 26.57 -3.17
CA ARG A 73 2.10 26.00 -3.20
C ARG A 73 2.79 26.20 -1.85
N PHE A 74 3.28 25.12 -1.28
CA PHE A 74 4.19 25.19 -0.13
C PHE A 74 5.56 25.70 -0.62
N GLU A 75 6.09 26.75 0.00
CA GLU A 75 7.37 27.34 -0.35
C GLU A 75 8.45 27.00 0.68
N SER A 76 8.17 27.19 1.98
CA SER A 76 9.13 26.97 3.06
C SER A 76 8.44 26.79 4.41
N PHE A 77 9.21 26.38 5.41
CA PHE A 77 8.79 26.43 6.80
C PHE A 77 9.95 26.85 7.72
N GLU A 78 9.58 27.37 8.88
CA GLU A 78 10.48 27.71 9.98
C GLU A 78 9.96 27.03 11.24
N ARG A 79 10.85 26.64 12.15
CA ARG A 79 10.47 26.15 13.49
C ARG A 79 10.18 27.35 14.37
N GLU A 80 9.04 27.32 15.08
CA GLU A 80 8.64 28.37 16.01
C GLU A 80 8.04 27.73 17.28
N GLY A 81 8.76 27.83 18.39
CA GLY A 81 8.42 27.11 19.62
C GLY A 81 8.38 25.59 19.39
N ASP A 82 7.29 24.96 19.80
CA ASP A 82 7.05 23.53 19.63
C ASP A 82 6.38 23.17 18.27
N GLY A 83 6.18 24.18 17.42
CA GLY A 83 5.50 24.01 16.13
C GLY A 83 6.33 24.51 14.94
N ILE A 84 5.60 24.86 13.89
CA ILE A 84 6.15 25.42 12.66
C ILE A 84 5.33 26.62 12.17
N VAL A 85 5.93 27.47 11.38
CA VAL A 85 5.24 28.44 10.52
C VAL A 85 5.59 28.14 9.07
N ALA A 86 4.61 27.72 8.29
CA ALA A 86 4.75 27.46 6.88
C ALA A 86 4.42 28.71 6.04
N THR A 87 5.18 28.94 4.98
CA THR A 87 4.86 29.90 3.93
C THR A 87 4.20 29.20 2.77
N ILE A 88 2.99 29.59 2.45
CA ILE A 88 2.18 29.05 1.37
C ILE A 88 1.90 30.15 0.37
N ARG A 89 2.20 29.91 -0.90
CA ARG A 89 1.94 30.81 -1.99
C ARG A 89 0.63 30.45 -2.68
N ASP A 90 -0.25 31.40 -2.82
CA ASP A 90 -1.40 31.30 -3.74
C ASP A 90 -0.89 31.43 -5.18
N VAL A 91 -1.18 30.42 -6.01
CA VAL A 91 -0.62 30.32 -7.38
C VAL A 91 -1.24 31.36 -8.32
N ALA A 92 -2.52 31.68 -8.11
CA ALA A 92 -3.23 32.63 -8.96
C ALA A 92 -2.84 34.09 -8.70
N SER A 93 -2.78 34.49 -7.41
CA SER A 93 -2.44 35.85 -7.01
C SER A 93 -0.94 36.10 -6.80
N GLY A 94 -0.17 35.04 -6.64
CA GLY A 94 1.25 35.11 -6.28
C GLY A 94 1.53 35.56 -4.83
N GLN A 95 0.51 35.76 -4.01
CA GLN A 95 0.65 36.23 -2.62
C GLN A 95 1.06 35.09 -1.69
N ASN A 96 1.95 35.43 -0.75
CA ASN A 96 2.38 34.52 0.29
C ASN A 96 1.50 34.69 1.55
N GLN A 97 1.15 33.56 2.17
CA GLN A 97 0.47 33.50 3.45
C GLN A 97 1.33 32.70 4.43
N ARG A 98 1.45 33.17 5.67
CA ARG A 98 2.05 32.41 6.77
C ARG A 98 0.97 31.62 7.51
N VAL A 99 1.24 30.34 7.78
CA VAL A 99 0.33 29.43 8.50
C VAL A 99 1.09 28.79 9.65
N ALA A 100 0.70 29.08 10.87
CA ALA A 100 1.22 28.43 12.07
C ALA A 100 0.51 27.09 12.29
N ALA A 101 1.28 26.04 12.64
CA ALA A 101 0.77 24.71 12.93
C ALA A 101 1.63 23.98 13.97
N ARG A 102 1.02 23.08 14.73
CA ARG A 102 1.79 22.21 15.66
C ARG A 102 2.63 21.17 14.91
N TYR A 103 2.11 20.65 13.82
CA TYR A 103 2.77 19.63 13.02
C TYR A 103 2.70 19.93 11.53
N LEU A 104 3.72 19.53 10.80
CA LEU A 104 3.77 19.54 9.33
C LEU A 104 3.93 18.10 8.82
N ILE A 105 3.05 17.67 7.93
CA ILE A 105 3.12 16.36 7.30
C ILE A 105 3.39 16.54 5.81
N ASP A 106 4.53 16.02 5.35
CA ASP A 106 4.93 16.06 3.96
C ASP A 106 4.44 14.81 3.21
N CYS A 107 3.43 15.01 2.39
CA CYS A 107 2.92 14.02 1.44
C CYS A 107 3.12 14.49 -0.02
N SER A 108 4.11 15.34 -0.28
CA SER A 108 4.32 15.97 -1.60
C SER A 108 4.95 15.02 -2.65
N GLY A 109 5.27 13.79 -2.25
CA GLY A 109 5.74 12.77 -3.17
C GLY A 109 7.26 12.78 -3.38
N GLY A 110 7.73 12.04 -4.38
CA GLY A 110 9.17 11.75 -4.59
C GLY A 110 10.05 12.94 -4.95
N HIS A 111 9.49 14.11 -5.13
CA HIS A 111 10.23 15.37 -5.36
C HIS A 111 10.21 16.33 -4.16
N SER A 112 9.88 15.81 -2.96
CA SER A 112 9.80 16.61 -1.74
C SER A 112 10.98 17.56 -1.53
N GLY A 113 10.66 18.84 -1.40
CA GLY A 113 11.62 19.88 -0.96
C GLY A 113 11.82 19.86 0.57
N ILE A 114 10.80 19.44 1.32
CA ILE A 114 10.81 19.38 2.79
C ILE A 114 11.85 18.37 3.27
N GLY A 115 11.84 17.16 2.70
CA GLY A 115 12.85 16.15 3.02
C GLY A 115 14.27 16.65 2.80
N LYS A 116 14.54 17.36 1.69
CA LYS A 116 15.84 17.98 1.41
C LYS A 116 16.22 19.02 2.44
N THR A 117 15.29 19.90 2.81
CA THR A 117 15.50 20.93 3.85
C THR A 117 15.85 20.31 5.20
N LEU A 118 15.27 19.16 5.52
CA LEU A 118 15.57 18.41 6.74
C LEU A 118 16.86 17.60 6.67
N GLY A 119 17.54 17.54 5.52
CA GLY A 119 18.72 16.71 5.31
C GLY A 119 18.40 15.21 5.32
N VAL A 120 17.20 14.81 4.93
CA VAL A 120 16.81 13.42 4.76
C VAL A 120 17.52 12.83 3.55
N ARG A 121 18.19 11.70 3.74
CA ARG A 121 18.87 10.99 2.67
C ARG A 121 17.99 9.86 2.16
N GLN A 122 17.94 9.72 0.84
CA GLN A 122 17.27 8.59 0.19
C GLN A 122 18.27 7.46 -0.06
N GLU A 123 18.01 6.28 0.48
CA GLU A 123 18.81 5.07 0.35
C GLU A 123 18.21 4.17 -0.74
N GLY A 124 19.04 3.65 -1.65
CA GLY A 124 18.63 2.81 -2.77
C GLY A 124 19.09 3.33 -4.12
N ARG A 125 18.35 2.99 -5.18
CA ARG A 125 18.71 3.35 -6.57
C ARG A 125 17.84 4.50 -7.08
N PRO A 126 18.43 5.67 -7.39
CA PRO A 126 17.67 6.83 -7.89
C PRO A 126 17.18 6.64 -9.32
N VAL A 127 17.73 5.67 -10.05
CA VAL A 127 17.29 5.25 -11.38
C VAL A 127 17.38 3.72 -11.43
N LEU A 128 16.25 3.06 -11.51
CA LEU A 128 16.13 1.62 -11.77
C LEU A 128 15.89 1.35 -13.25
N SER A 129 14.99 2.13 -13.85
CA SER A 129 14.69 2.11 -15.27
C SER A 129 13.92 3.36 -15.70
N TYR A 130 13.94 3.66 -17.00
CA TYR A 130 13.11 4.70 -17.60
C TYR A 130 11.87 4.08 -18.21
N HIS A 131 10.73 4.74 -18.07
CA HIS A 131 9.45 4.25 -18.51
C HIS A 131 8.71 5.30 -19.34
N LEU A 132 7.87 4.81 -20.27
CA LEU A 132 6.88 5.59 -20.97
C LEU A 132 5.50 4.98 -20.71
N ASN A 133 4.56 5.79 -20.22
CA ASN A 133 3.15 5.45 -20.14
C ASN A 133 2.38 6.22 -21.21
N ILE A 134 1.63 5.50 -22.05
CA ILE A 134 0.75 6.05 -23.07
C ILE A 134 -0.67 5.75 -22.65
N PHE A 135 -1.44 6.78 -22.34
CA PHE A 135 -2.87 6.69 -22.03
C PHE A 135 -3.65 6.97 -23.31
N LEU A 136 -4.50 6.03 -23.69
CA LEU A 136 -5.16 6.05 -24.97
C LEU A 136 -6.58 5.49 -24.89
N LYS A 137 -7.38 5.88 -25.89
CA LYS A 137 -8.70 5.35 -26.13
C LYS A 137 -8.65 4.44 -27.34
N ILE A 138 -9.17 3.21 -27.19
CA ILE A 138 -9.36 2.24 -28.26
C ILE A 138 -10.74 1.64 -28.08
N ASP A 139 -11.62 1.84 -29.05
CA ASP A 139 -12.95 1.26 -29.04
C ASP A 139 -12.89 -0.24 -29.37
N GLN A 140 -13.69 -1.04 -28.66
CA GLN A 140 -13.90 -2.47 -28.90
C GLN A 140 -12.61 -3.32 -29.06
N LEU A 141 -11.56 -2.97 -28.31
CA LEU A 141 -10.28 -3.70 -28.40
C LEU A 141 -10.45 -5.21 -28.17
N TRP A 142 -11.41 -5.63 -27.36
CA TRP A 142 -11.73 -7.03 -27.07
C TRP A 142 -12.06 -7.89 -28.30
N ASN A 143 -12.59 -7.26 -29.34
CA ASN A 143 -12.98 -7.91 -30.57
C ASN A 143 -11.81 -8.10 -31.56
N LEU A 144 -10.63 -7.56 -31.23
CA LEU A 144 -9.49 -7.47 -32.13
C LEU A 144 -8.42 -8.51 -31.85
N HIS A 145 -8.62 -9.38 -30.84
CA HIS A 145 -7.69 -10.43 -30.46
C HIS A 145 -8.41 -11.63 -29.84
N ASP A 146 -7.70 -12.76 -29.75
CA ASP A 146 -8.20 -14.07 -29.28
C ASP A 146 -7.98 -14.33 -27.78
N LYS A 147 -7.39 -13.39 -27.04
CA LYS A 147 -6.97 -13.62 -25.65
C LYS A 147 -8.06 -13.35 -24.60
N GLY A 148 -9.23 -12.86 -25.06
CA GLY A 148 -10.33 -12.52 -24.17
C GLY A 148 -10.02 -11.32 -23.25
N ASN A 149 -10.96 -10.98 -22.40
CA ASN A 149 -10.83 -9.87 -21.46
C ASN A 149 -9.83 -10.19 -20.35
N ALA A 150 -8.93 -9.29 -20.06
CA ALA A 150 -7.98 -9.38 -18.96
C ALA A 150 -7.66 -7.99 -18.39
N ALA A 151 -7.39 -7.93 -17.09
CA ALA A 151 -7.01 -6.68 -16.43
C ALA A 151 -5.62 -6.20 -16.87
N PHE A 152 -4.73 -7.14 -17.23
CA PHE A 152 -3.37 -6.86 -17.66
C PHE A 152 -2.97 -7.82 -18.78
N TYR A 153 -2.32 -7.27 -19.80
CA TYR A 153 -1.55 -8.02 -20.78
C TYR A 153 -0.09 -7.59 -20.66
N PHE A 154 0.80 -8.54 -20.33
CA PHE A 154 2.24 -8.31 -20.31
C PHE A 154 2.85 -8.91 -21.56
N PHE A 155 3.79 -8.20 -22.14
CA PHE A 155 4.38 -8.53 -23.42
C PHE A 155 5.83 -8.95 -23.28
N VAL A 156 6.15 -10.13 -23.85
CA VAL A 156 7.46 -10.75 -23.85
C VAL A 156 7.80 -11.11 -25.29
N ASP A 157 8.82 -10.50 -25.86
CA ASP A 157 9.34 -10.87 -27.19
C ASP A 157 10.82 -11.27 -27.11
N ARG A 158 11.47 -11.46 -28.22
CA ARG A 158 12.89 -11.83 -28.27
C ARG A 158 13.87 -10.85 -27.67
N THR A 159 13.41 -9.68 -27.25
CA THR A 159 14.18 -8.69 -26.47
C THR A 159 13.95 -8.81 -24.97
N GLY A 160 13.02 -9.67 -24.54
CA GLY A 160 12.60 -9.86 -23.14
C GLY A 160 11.25 -9.26 -22.85
N ASP A 161 10.99 -8.99 -21.56
CA ASP A 161 9.81 -8.26 -21.12
C ASP A 161 9.92 -6.80 -21.61
N TYR A 162 9.04 -6.37 -22.51
CA TYR A 162 9.16 -5.03 -23.07
C TYR A 162 8.03 -4.08 -22.69
N GLY A 163 6.91 -4.58 -22.20
CA GLY A 163 5.81 -3.70 -21.83
C GLY A 163 4.54 -4.40 -21.41
N SER A 164 3.51 -3.58 -21.28
CA SER A 164 2.17 -4.02 -20.85
C SER A 164 1.08 -3.19 -21.51
N LEU A 165 -0.09 -3.79 -21.66
CA LEU A 165 -1.35 -3.13 -21.99
C LEU A 165 -2.29 -3.36 -20.80
N ILE A 166 -2.80 -2.29 -20.22
CA ILE A 166 -3.57 -2.31 -18.99
C ILE A 166 -4.93 -1.66 -19.23
N GLU A 167 -5.96 -2.37 -18.90
CA GLU A 167 -7.32 -1.88 -18.90
C GLU A 167 -7.52 -0.81 -17.81
N ILE A 168 -8.30 0.25 -18.08
CA ILE A 168 -8.54 1.36 -17.16
C ILE A 168 -10.00 1.40 -16.73
N ASP A 169 -10.97 1.31 -17.64
CA ASP A 169 -12.41 1.42 -17.38
C ASP A 169 -13.22 0.19 -17.80
N GLY A 170 -12.54 -0.86 -18.29
CA GLY A 170 -13.19 -2.06 -18.81
C GLY A 170 -13.99 -1.84 -20.10
N ARG A 171 -13.74 -0.74 -20.83
CA ARG A 171 -14.45 -0.37 -22.05
C ARG A 171 -13.52 0.10 -23.14
N GLU A 172 -13.09 1.35 -23.09
CA GLU A 172 -12.34 2.00 -24.16
C GLU A 172 -11.02 2.64 -23.71
N LEU A 173 -10.81 2.81 -22.39
CA LEU A 173 -9.61 3.45 -21.88
C LEU A 173 -8.53 2.42 -21.55
N TRP A 174 -7.34 2.66 -22.08
CA TRP A 174 -6.20 1.75 -21.99
C TRP A 174 -4.92 2.50 -21.64
N ARG A 175 -4.00 1.80 -21.02
CA ARG A 175 -2.64 2.29 -20.81
C ARG A 175 -1.64 1.29 -21.36
N ILE A 176 -0.83 1.73 -22.31
CA ILE A 176 0.40 1.03 -22.69
C ILE A 176 1.53 1.55 -21.81
N GLY A 177 2.27 0.63 -21.16
CA GLY A 177 3.47 0.92 -20.42
C GLY A 177 4.64 0.17 -21.01
N VAL A 178 5.74 0.87 -21.32
CA VAL A 178 7.00 0.27 -21.79
C VAL A 178 8.17 0.83 -21.00
N HIS A 179 9.31 0.14 -21.03
CA HIS A 179 10.52 0.56 -20.33
C HIS A 179 11.78 0.30 -21.19
N GLY A 180 12.81 1.09 -20.97
CA GLY A 180 14.07 1.01 -21.69
C GLY A 180 14.87 2.30 -21.59
N GLU A 181 16.17 2.23 -21.92
CA GLU A 181 17.06 3.38 -21.95
C GLU A 181 16.63 4.44 -22.97
N GLU A 182 15.95 4.03 -24.04
CA GLU A 182 15.40 4.91 -25.07
C GLU A 182 14.35 5.89 -24.55
N TYR A 183 13.78 5.63 -23.34
CA TYR A 183 12.81 6.52 -22.68
C TYR A 183 13.45 7.43 -21.64
N ARG A 184 14.80 7.56 -21.64
CA ARG A 184 15.52 8.54 -20.80
C ARG A 184 15.05 9.96 -21.11
N ASP A 185 14.83 10.26 -22.38
CA ASP A 185 14.31 11.52 -22.87
C ASP A 185 12.86 11.37 -23.35
N GLN A 186 12.16 12.49 -23.60
CA GLN A 186 10.81 12.47 -24.10
C GLN A 186 10.80 11.90 -25.53
N PRO A 187 10.07 10.79 -25.78
CA PRO A 187 10.01 10.23 -27.12
C PRO A 187 9.24 11.11 -28.09
N SER A 188 9.61 11.02 -29.36
CA SER A 188 8.89 11.64 -30.48
C SER A 188 7.55 10.93 -30.75
N ASP A 189 6.65 11.59 -31.47
CA ASP A 189 5.37 11.01 -31.89
C ASP A 189 5.54 9.73 -32.72
N ALA A 190 6.59 9.67 -33.56
CA ALA A 190 6.91 8.48 -34.33
C ALA A 190 7.34 7.28 -33.43
N GLN A 191 8.11 7.54 -32.38
CA GLN A 191 8.48 6.51 -31.41
C GLN A 191 7.25 6.06 -30.60
N ILE A 192 6.38 6.97 -30.19
CA ILE A 192 5.12 6.64 -29.52
C ILE A 192 4.23 5.76 -30.41
N ALA A 193 4.08 6.11 -31.69
CA ALA A 193 3.32 5.33 -32.66
C ALA A 193 3.91 3.91 -32.85
N ALA A 194 5.24 3.80 -32.90
CA ALA A 194 5.94 2.51 -32.99
C ALA A 194 5.69 1.62 -31.76
N VAL A 195 5.70 2.20 -30.56
CA VAL A 195 5.35 1.49 -29.31
C VAL A 195 3.93 0.94 -29.36
N ILE A 196 2.96 1.76 -29.79
CA ILE A 196 1.56 1.34 -29.89
C ILE A 196 1.43 0.22 -30.93
N ALA A 197 2.05 0.36 -32.10
CA ALA A 197 2.03 -0.66 -33.15
C ALA A 197 2.63 -1.99 -32.68
N ARG A 198 3.76 -1.95 -31.95
CA ARG A 198 4.39 -3.16 -31.36
C ARG A 198 3.48 -3.85 -30.35
N ALA A 199 2.87 -3.09 -29.44
CA ALA A 199 2.02 -3.63 -28.39
C ALA A 199 0.74 -4.27 -28.94
N LEU A 200 0.09 -3.62 -29.89
CA LEU A 200 -1.18 -4.10 -30.47
C LEU A 200 -0.98 -5.18 -31.53
N GLY A 201 0.12 -5.11 -32.29
CA GLY A 201 0.43 -6.07 -33.37
C GLY A 201 -0.53 -6.00 -34.57
N THR A 202 -1.48 -5.08 -34.56
CA THR A 202 -2.47 -4.86 -35.63
C THR A 202 -2.83 -3.38 -35.75
N LYS A 203 -3.33 -2.98 -36.92
CA LYS A 203 -3.78 -1.62 -37.13
C LYS A 203 -5.19 -1.43 -36.58
N VAL A 204 -5.32 -0.61 -35.58
CA VAL A 204 -6.61 -0.21 -34.99
C VAL A 204 -6.66 1.31 -34.86
N PRO A 205 -7.84 1.93 -35.00
CA PRO A 205 -8.00 3.33 -34.65
C PRO A 205 -7.77 3.55 -33.17
N TYR A 206 -7.03 4.58 -32.81
CA TYR A 206 -6.84 4.99 -31.41
C TYR A 206 -6.72 6.52 -31.30
N GLU A 207 -7.01 7.04 -30.11
CA GLU A 207 -6.77 8.43 -29.72
C GLU A 207 -5.78 8.45 -28.55
N ILE A 208 -4.70 9.21 -28.66
CA ILE A 208 -3.73 9.39 -27.57
C ILE A 208 -4.22 10.52 -26.67
N ILE A 209 -4.55 10.18 -25.41
CA ILE A 209 -4.94 11.16 -24.39
C ILE A 209 -3.69 11.80 -23.78
N SER A 210 -2.67 10.99 -23.48
CA SER A 210 -1.37 11.50 -23.03
C SER A 210 -0.27 10.45 -23.21
N ALA A 211 0.98 10.94 -23.36
CA ALA A 211 2.18 10.11 -23.34
C ALA A 211 3.21 10.77 -22.41
N ARG A 212 3.57 10.10 -21.32
CA ARG A 212 4.44 10.65 -20.29
C ARG A 212 5.52 9.69 -19.89
N ARG A 213 6.77 10.15 -19.89
CA ARG A 213 7.89 9.43 -19.32
C ARG A 213 7.94 9.61 -17.80
N TRP A 214 8.53 8.64 -17.12
CA TRP A 214 8.83 8.71 -15.70
C TRP A 214 10.01 7.81 -15.37
N ILE A 215 10.59 8.00 -14.19
CA ILE A 215 11.74 7.24 -13.71
C ILE A 215 11.28 6.29 -12.63
N CYS A 216 11.50 5.01 -12.85
CA CYS A 216 11.33 4.00 -11.81
C CYS A 216 12.49 4.07 -10.83
N ARG A 217 12.18 4.04 -9.54
CA ARG A 217 13.14 4.15 -8.44
C ARG A 217 12.84 3.10 -7.39
N ASP A 218 13.85 2.75 -6.60
CA ASP A 218 13.69 2.00 -5.36
C ASP A 218 14.43 2.75 -4.24
N LEU A 219 13.71 3.63 -3.57
CA LEU A 219 14.28 4.50 -2.55
C LEU A 219 13.50 4.40 -1.25
N VAL A 220 14.23 4.36 -0.13
CA VAL A 220 13.65 4.52 1.21
C VAL A 220 14.46 5.58 1.97
N ALA A 221 13.76 6.52 2.60
CA ALA A 221 14.39 7.55 3.40
C ALA A 221 15.09 6.98 4.65
N ASP A 222 16.23 7.55 5.04
CA ASP A 222 16.95 7.19 6.27
C ASP A 222 16.14 7.54 7.52
N ARG A 223 15.22 8.50 7.41
CA ARG A 223 14.29 8.89 8.47
C ARG A 223 12.95 9.36 7.91
N PHE A 224 11.87 9.09 8.64
CA PHE A 224 10.49 9.44 8.28
C PHE A 224 10.00 10.67 9.05
N GLN A 225 10.80 11.17 9.97
CA GLN A 225 10.41 12.28 10.82
C GLN A 225 11.60 13.08 11.34
N ALA A 226 11.37 14.35 11.57
CA ALA A 226 12.18 15.26 12.35
C ALA A 226 11.22 16.19 13.10
N PRO A 227 10.61 15.72 14.22
CA PRO A 227 9.53 16.44 14.89
C PRO A 227 9.81 17.93 15.05
N PRO A 228 8.82 18.80 14.79
CA PRO A 228 7.39 18.48 14.55
C PRO A 228 7.03 18.20 13.08
N VAL A 229 7.99 17.85 12.23
CA VAL A 229 7.78 17.53 10.81
C VAL A 229 7.83 16.02 10.59
N PHE A 230 6.85 15.49 9.84
CA PHE A 230 6.72 14.09 9.45
C PHE A 230 6.61 13.97 7.94
N LEU A 231 7.09 12.87 7.38
CA LEU A 231 7.03 12.57 5.96
C LEU A 231 6.32 11.24 5.75
N ALA A 232 5.54 11.10 4.68
CA ALA A 232 4.76 9.92 4.39
C ALA A 232 4.64 9.64 2.88
N GLY A 233 4.37 8.40 2.52
CA GLY A 233 4.18 7.97 1.13
C GLY A 233 5.46 8.16 0.30
N ASP A 234 5.31 8.57 -0.96
CA ASP A 234 6.44 8.72 -1.89
C ASP A 234 7.48 9.77 -1.45
N SER A 235 7.19 10.59 -0.44
CA SER A 235 8.19 11.48 0.18
C SER A 235 9.27 10.71 0.94
N VAL A 236 8.99 9.49 1.39
CA VAL A 236 9.90 8.63 2.17
C VAL A 236 10.17 7.26 1.55
N HIS A 237 9.34 6.77 0.64
CA HIS A 237 9.59 5.51 -0.08
C HIS A 237 9.06 5.55 -1.50
N GLN A 238 9.93 5.31 -2.46
CA GLN A 238 9.59 5.24 -3.87
C GLN A 238 9.75 3.80 -4.35
N HIS A 239 8.65 3.21 -4.80
CA HIS A 239 8.59 1.81 -5.18
C HIS A 239 8.70 1.63 -6.70
N ALA A 240 9.31 0.54 -7.12
CA ALA A 240 9.03 -0.01 -8.44
C ALA A 240 7.51 -0.32 -8.57
N PRO A 241 6.92 -0.22 -9.76
CA PRO A 241 5.45 -0.32 -9.92
C PRO A 241 4.91 -1.74 -9.74
N SER A 242 5.78 -2.75 -9.79
CA SER A 242 5.40 -4.16 -9.74
C SER A 242 4.84 -4.55 -8.37
N GLY A 243 3.65 -5.14 -8.37
CA GLY A 243 2.89 -5.48 -7.17
C GLY A 243 1.91 -4.40 -6.73
N GLY A 244 2.05 -3.14 -7.18
CA GLY A 244 1.17 -2.03 -6.79
C GLY A 244 1.31 -1.63 -5.32
N PHE A 245 2.49 -1.80 -4.73
CA PHE A 245 2.69 -1.63 -3.27
C PHE A 245 2.80 -0.17 -2.84
N GLY A 246 3.24 0.77 -3.72
CA GLY A 246 3.60 2.13 -3.34
C GLY A 246 2.47 2.91 -2.67
N MET A 247 1.35 3.10 -3.36
CA MET A 247 0.19 3.80 -2.81
C MET A 247 -0.35 3.11 -1.55
N ASN A 248 -0.41 1.78 -1.54
CA ASN A 248 -0.91 1.01 -0.40
C ASN A 248 0.00 1.14 0.84
N THR A 249 1.32 1.20 0.65
CA THR A 249 2.27 1.48 1.73
C THR A 249 2.07 2.89 2.29
N GLY A 250 1.88 3.90 1.42
CA GLY A 250 1.59 5.27 1.83
C GLY A 250 0.25 5.42 2.56
N MET A 251 -0.78 4.65 2.20
CA MET A 251 -2.01 4.59 2.98
C MET A 251 -1.79 4.03 4.38
N GLY A 252 -0.97 2.99 4.50
CA GLY A 252 -0.56 2.47 5.81
C GLY A 252 0.18 3.51 6.65
N ASP A 253 1.03 4.37 6.03
CA ASP A 253 1.67 5.48 6.74
C ASP A 253 0.64 6.49 7.24
N ALA A 254 -0.33 6.84 6.39
CA ALA A 254 -1.38 7.80 6.76
C ALA A 254 -2.25 7.29 7.91
N VAL A 255 -2.60 6.00 7.91
CA VAL A 255 -3.36 5.36 8.98
C VAL A 255 -2.56 5.37 10.28
N ASP A 256 -1.29 4.91 10.24
CA ASP A 256 -0.43 4.82 11.43
C ASP A 256 -0.13 6.20 12.03
N LEU A 257 0.29 7.16 11.20
CA LEU A 257 0.60 8.52 11.65
C LEU A 257 -0.65 9.28 12.10
N GLY A 258 -1.78 9.08 11.43
CA GLY A 258 -3.02 9.83 11.68
C GLY A 258 -3.54 9.66 13.09
N TRP A 259 -3.69 8.44 13.58
CA TRP A 259 -4.17 8.22 14.94
C TRP A 259 -3.16 8.65 16.00
N LYS A 260 -1.86 8.51 15.74
CA LYS A 260 -0.78 8.95 16.66
C LYS A 260 -0.75 10.47 16.81
N LEU A 261 -0.94 11.19 15.70
CA LEU A 261 -1.09 12.64 15.71
C LEU A 261 -2.36 13.08 16.46
N ALA A 262 -3.48 12.40 16.23
CA ALA A 262 -4.72 12.66 16.96
C ALA A 262 -4.50 12.49 18.46
N ALA A 263 -3.89 11.40 18.90
CA ALA A 263 -3.56 11.13 20.28
C ALA A 263 -2.66 12.23 20.91
N ALA A 264 -1.66 12.69 20.14
CA ALA A 264 -0.78 13.78 20.61
C ALA A 264 -1.50 15.13 20.67
N VAL A 265 -2.40 15.42 19.73
CA VAL A 265 -3.20 16.66 19.71
C VAL A 265 -4.22 16.67 20.82
N GLU A 266 -4.84 15.54 21.12
CA GLU A 266 -5.83 15.36 22.20
C GLU A 266 -5.18 15.21 23.58
N GLY A 267 -3.86 15.04 23.66
CA GLY A 267 -3.07 15.04 24.89
C GLY A 267 -3.01 13.71 25.66
N TRP A 268 -3.59 12.62 25.12
CA TRP A 268 -3.49 11.30 25.74
C TRP A 268 -2.30 10.46 25.23
N GLY A 269 -1.74 10.80 24.05
CA GLY A 269 -0.53 10.20 23.55
C GLY A 269 0.71 10.65 24.33
N GLY A 270 1.57 9.71 24.71
CA GLY A 270 2.86 10.02 25.33
C GLY A 270 3.92 10.38 24.27
N PRO A 271 5.09 10.90 24.70
CA PRO A 271 6.14 11.39 23.79
C PRO A 271 6.67 10.30 22.86
N GLY A 272 6.80 9.05 23.32
CA GLY A 272 7.27 7.93 22.51
C GLY A 272 6.28 7.44 21.45
N LEU A 273 5.01 7.91 21.47
CA LEU A 273 4.01 7.47 20.52
C LEU A 273 4.31 7.94 19.09
N LEU A 274 4.64 9.22 18.92
CA LEU A 274 5.03 9.77 17.62
C LEU A 274 6.40 9.25 17.15
N GLU A 275 7.31 8.93 18.09
CA GLU A 275 8.60 8.32 17.76
C GLU A 275 8.42 6.92 17.16
N SER A 276 7.39 6.18 17.56
CA SER A 276 7.10 4.83 17.06
C SER A 276 6.71 4.82 15.57
N TYR A 277 6.26 5.93 14.98
CA TYR A 277 5.90 6.01 13.56
C TYR A 277 7.02 5.50 12.65
N GLN A 278 8.22 6.05 12.78
CA GLN A 278 9.36 5.61 11.99
C GLN A 278 9.78 4.18 12.31
N ALA A 279 9.76 3.78 13.59
CA ALA A 279 10.13 2.44 14.01
C ALA A 279 9.22 1.37 13.40
N GLU A 280 7.96 1.69 13.19
CA GLU A 280 6.96 0.78 12.63
C GLU A 280 6.91 0.84 11.11
N ARG A 281 6.91 2.04 10.51
CA ARG A 281 6.64 2.19 9.08
C ARG A 281 7.87 2.03 8.18
N ARG A 282 9.05 2.44 8.64
CA ARG A 282 10.26 2.32 7.81
C ARG A 282 10.62 0.85 7.48
N PRO A 283 10.59 -0.12 8.42
CA PRO A 283 10.83 -1.52 8.09
C PRO A 283 9.81 -2.10 7.09
N VAL A 284 8.53 -1.72 7.22
CA VAL A 284 7.48 -2.12 6.26
C VAL A 284 7.78 -1.55 4.87
N ALA A 285 8.17 -0.28 4.78
CA ALA A 285 8.54 0.35 3.51
C ALA A 285 9.76 -0.35 2.88
N GLN A 286 10.81 -0.65 3.67
CA GLN A 286 12.00 -1.37 3.20
C GLN A 286 11.64 -2.75 2.62
N ARG A 287 10.80 -3.51 3.33
CA ARG A 287 10.31 -4.81 2.86
C ARG A 287 9.55 -4.66 1.55
N ASN A 288 8.61 -3.74 1.47
CA ASN A 288 7.74 -3.57 0.31
C ASN A 288 8.50 -3.04 -0.91
N VAL A 289 9.44 -2.09 -0.71
CA VAL A 289 10.34 -1.60 -1.78
C VAL A 289 11.22 -2.74 -2.29
N GLY A 290 11.81 -3.55 -1.40
CA GLY A 290 12.61 -4.72 -1.77
C GLY A 290 11.84 -5.70 -2.64
N GLU A 291 10.65 -6.11 -2.22
CA GLU A 291 9.82 -7.05 -2.98
C GLU A 291 9.35 -6.48 -4.33
N ALA A 292 9.01 -5.19 -4.40
CA ALA A 292 8.66 -4.53 -5.65
C ALA A 292 9.84 -4.53 -6.63
N THR A 293 11.04 -4.27 -6.12
CA THR A 293 12.28 -4.30 -6.90
C THR A 293 12.62 -5.69 -7.39
N ASP A 294 12.53 -6.71 -6.52
CA ASP A 294 12.76 -8.11 -6.89
C ASP A 294 11.79 -8.54 -8.00
N ASN A 295 10.57 -8.07 -7.98
CA ASN A 295 9.58 -8.35 -9.02
C ASN A 295 9.99 -7.76 -10.39
N VAL A 296 10.57 -6.56 -10.42
CA VAL A 296 11.03 -5.90 -11.66
C VAL A 296 12.34 -6.51 -12.17
N MET A 297 13.25 -6.88 -11.26
CA MET A 297 14.60 -7.36 -11.64
C MET A 297 14.62 -8.81 -12.12
N ARG A 298 13.50 -9.51 -12.12
CA ARG A 298 13.43 -10.88 -12.63
C ARG A 298 13.56 -10.91 -14.13
N THR A 299 14.44 -11.78 -14.59
CA THR A 299 14.68 -12.02 -16.01
C THR A 299 14.22 -13.42 -16.39
N THR A 300 13.77 -13.57 -17.62
CA THR A 300 13.51 -14.88 -18.24
C THR A 300 14.80 -15.40 -18.88
N ASP A 301 14.95 -16.73 -18.98
CA ASP A 301 16.12 -17.37 -19.62
C ASP A 301 16.34 -16.81 -21.04
N PRO A 302 17.49 -16.18 -21.31
CA PRO A 302 17.79 -15.60 -22.63
C PRO A 302 17.74 -16.61 -23.80
N ALA A 303 17.99 -17.90 -23.54
CA ALA A 303 17.92 -18.93 -24.57
C ALA A 303 16.47 -19.18 -25.01
N LEU A 304 15.53 -19.21 -24.06
CA LEU A 304 14.09 -19.35 -24.33
C LEU A 304 13.50 -18.10 -24.98
N ILE A 305 13.94 -16.92 -24.54
CA ILE A 305 13.49 -15.63 -25.07
C ILE A 305 13.75 -15.50 -26.56
N LYS A 306 14.88 -15.97 -27.05
CA LYS A 306 15.20 -15.92 -28.49
C LYS A 306 14.21 -16.68 -29.38
N LEU A 307 13.54 -17.69 -28.83
CA LEU A 307 12.60 -18.57 -29.53
C LEU A 307 11.12 -18.19 -29.31
N VAL A 308 10.84 -17.19 -28.45
CA VAL A 308 9.47 -16.93 -27.98
C VAL A 308 8.49 -16.57 -29.12
N ASP A 309 8.97 -15.90 -30.17
CA ASP A 309 8.16 -15.48 -31.33
C ASP A 309 8.14 -16.52 -32.46
N ASP A 310 8.93 -17.62 -32.36
CA ASP A 310 9.05 -18.57 -33.46
C ASP A 310 7.78 -19.41 -33.59
N PRO A 311 7.27 -19.60 -34.84
CA PRO A 311 6.08 -20.43 -35.11
C PRO A 311 6.36 -21.92 -35.05
N THR A 312 7.61 -22.34 -34.76
CA THR A 312 8.06 -23.73 -34.75
C THR A 312 7.63 -24.49 -33.47
N PRO A 313 7.69 -25.83 -33.46
CA PRO A 313 7.51 -26.63 -32.25
C PRO A 313 8.46 -26.26 -31.13
N GLU A 314 9.69 -25.86 -31.42
CA GLU A 314 10.69 -25.39 -30.48
C GLU A 314 10.27 -24.06 -29.86
N GLY A 315 9.75 -23.10 -30.63
CA GLY A 315 9.18 -21.87 -30.14
C GLY A 315 7.96 -22.12 -29.24
N ALA A 316 7.10 -23.06 -29.61
CA ALA A 316 5.98 -23.47 -28.77
C ALA A 316 6.44 -24.10 -27.44
N ALA A 317 7.51 -24.89 -27.44
CA ALA A 317 8.11 -25.45 -26.23
C ALA A 317 8.71 -24.35 -25.34
N ALA A 318 9.43 -23.40 -25.95
CA ALA A 318 9.98 -22.26 -25.24
C ALA A 318 8.87 -21.41 -24.53
N ARG A 319 7.78 -21.09 -25.21
CA ARG A 319 6.63 -20.41 -24.64
C ARG A 319 6.03 -21.17 -23.45
N ARG A 320 5.87 -22.48 -23.53
CA ARG A 320 5.39 -23.30 -22.41
C ARG A 320 6.32 -23.24 -21.20
N GLN A 321 7.63 -23.33 -21.44
CA GLN A 321 8.62 -23.25 -20.35
C GLN A 321 8.65 -21.89 -19.69
N ILE A 322 8.62 -20.81 -20.47
CA ILE A 322 8.51 -19.43 -19.99
C ILE A 322 7.22 -19.26 -19.18
N GLY A 323 6.10 -19.77 -19.68
CA GLY A 323 4.82 -19.71 -18.99
C GLY A 323 4.83 -20.42 -17.63
N GLN A 324 5.45 -21.60 -17.55
CA GLN A 324 5.63 -22.32 -16.28
C GLN A 324 6.47 -21.50 -15.29
N ASP A 325 7.59 -20.93 -15.74
CA ASP A 325 8.42 -20.07 -14.89
C ASP A 325 7.67 -18.84 -14.38
N ILE A 326 6.91 -18.17 -15.25
CA ILE A 326 6.09 -17.02 -14.89
C ILE A 326 5.07 -17.40 -13.81
N VAL A 327 4.31 -18.48 -14.01
CA VAL A 327 3.28 -18.91 -13.05
C VAL A 327 3.89 -19.31 -11.70
N GLN A 328 5.03 -19.99 -11.70
CA GLN A 328 5.69 -20.44 -10.48
C GLN A 328 6.38 -19.30 -9.71
N ASN A 329 7.07 -18.41 -10.44
CA ASN A 329 7.99 -17.46 -9.82
C ASN A 329 7.50 -16.00 -9.83
N ARG A 330 6.54 -15.63 -10.70
CA ARG A 330 6.04 -14.25 -10.81
C ARG A 330 4.62 -14.06 -10.25
N ALA A 331 3.92 -15.13 -9.88
CA ALA A 331 2.57 -15.04 -9.30
C ALA A 331 2.53 -14.15 -8.04
N LYS A 332 3.61 -14.12 -7.24
CA LYS A 332 3.74 -13.28 -6.05
C LYS A 332 3.66 -11.77 -6.32
N THR A 333 3.88 -11.32 -7.57
CA THR A 333 3.64 -9.93 -7.97
C THR A 333 2.17 -9.55 -7.87
N PHE A 334 1.28 -10.52 -8.00
CA PHE A 334 -0.17 -10.30 -8.10
C PHE A 334 -0.96 -10.95 -6.96
N ILE A 335 -0.39 -11.97 -6.33
CA ILE A 335 -0.93 -12.64 -5.15
C ILE A 335 -0.01 -12.26 -4.00
N SER A 336 -0.40 -11.25 -3.22
CA SER A 336 0.48 -10.61 -2.22
C SER A 336 -0.24 -10.29 -0.92
N ASP A 337 -1.10 -11.22 -0.46
CA ASP A 337 -1.87 -11.03 0.78
C ASP A 337 -0.96 -10.92 2.02
N GLY A 338 0.20 -11.57 2.00
CA GLY A 338 1.21 -11.43 3.05
C GLY A 338 1.85 -10.04 3.08
N ILE A 339 1.97 -9.35 1.93
CA ILE A 339 2.39 -7.93 1.89
C ILE A 339 1.26 -7.03 2.39
N ALA A 340 0.04 -7.25 1.92
CA ALA A 340 -1.09 -6.36 2.17
C ALA A 340 -1.62 -6.46 3.62
N LEU A 341 -1.67 -7.66 4.18
CA LEU A 341 -2.32 -7.96 5.46
C LEU A 341 -1.34 -8.50 6.52
N GLY A 342 -0.21 -9.05 6.10
CA GLY A 342 0.72 -9.81 6.96
C GLY A 342 1.90 -9.01 7.50
N TYR A 343 2.01 -7.71 7.23
CA TYR A 343 3.07 -6.90 7.84
C TYR A 343 2.85 -6.73 9.34
N ARG A 344 3.93 -6.55 10.08
CA ARG A 344 3.93 -6.51 11.54
C ARG A 344 4.75 -5.34 12.04
N TYR A 345 4.39 -4.87 13.23
CA TYR A 345 5.11 -3.84 13.94
C TYR A 345 5.91 -4.42 15.11
N GLU A 346 7.14 -3.98 15.24
CA GLU A 346 7.99 -4.20 16.41
C GLU A 346 8.49 -2.84 16.88
N SER A 347 7.91 -2.35 17.97
CA SER A 347 8.19 -1.01 18.48
C SER A 347 7.99 -0.93 20.00
N PRO A 348 8.50 0.14 20.65
CA PRO A 348 8.32 0.32 22.09
C PRO A 348 6.87 0.45 22.57
N VAL A 349 5.91 0.68 21.67
CA VAL A 349 4.47 0.78 22.01
C VAL A 349 3.71 -0.53 21.75
N ILE A 350 4.42 -1.60 21.42
CA ILE A 350 3.91 -2.97 21.31
C ILE A 350 4.53 -3.79 22.45
N ILE A 351 3.70 -4.50 23.20
CA ILE A 351 4.13 -5.36 24.30
C ILE A 351 4.19 -6.81 23.83
N PRO A 352 5.38 -7.38 23.59
CA PRO A 352 5.51 -8.74 23.12
C PRO A 352 5.09 -9.74 24.20
N ASP A 353 4.49 -10.85 23.79
CA ASP A 353 4.07 -11.96 24.70
C ASP A 353 5.00 -13.17 24.62
N GLY A 354 6.16 -13.06 23.96
CA GLY A 354 7.14 -14.12 23.79
C GLY A 354 6.79 -15.16 22.73
N THR A 355 5.62 -15.07 22.09
CA THR A 355 5.27 -16.01 21.01
C THR A 355 6.04 -15.67 19.72
N PRO A 356 6.53 -16.71 18.97
CA PRO A 356 7.23 -16.45 17.72
C PRO A 356 6.27 -15.89 16.66
N PRO A 357 6.76 -15.01 15.76
CA PRO A 357 5.95 -14.53 14.66
C PRO A 357 5.64 -15.66 13.67
N PRO A 358 4.50 -15.62 12.96
CA PRO A 358 4.28 -16.47 11.80
C PRO A 358 5.40 -16.31 10.77
N ARG A 359 5.63 -17.36 9.95
CA ARG A 359 6.57 -17.28 8.84
C ARG A 359 6.21 -16.08 7.96
N ASP A 360 7.21 -15.28 7.60
CA ASP A 360 7.01 -14.19 6.66
C ASP A 360 6.81 -14.75 5.25
N SER A 361 5.78 -14.28 4.57
CA SER A 361 5.44 -14.68 3.21
C SER A 361 4.93 -13.46 2.44
N VAL A 362 5.24 -13.39 1.15
CA VAL A 362 4.68 -12.39 0.25
C VAL A 362 3.23 -12.74 -0.11
N MET A 363 2.97 -14.01 -0.37
CA MET A 363 1.70 -14.49 -0.92
C MET A 363 0.67 -14.84 0.15
N GLU A 364 1.13 -15.38 1.28
CA GLU A 364 0.26 -15.95 2.31
C GLU A 364 0.12 -15.02 3.51
N TYR A 365 -1.10 -14.81 3.94
CA TYR A 365 -1.43 -14.15 5.19
C TYR A 365 -1.93 -15.17 6.23
N VAL A 366 -1.25 -15.24 7.35
CA VAL A 366 -1.66 -16.07 8.51
C VAL A 366 -2.26 -15.15 9.55
N GLN A 367 -3.54 -15.34 9.86
CA GLN A 367 -4.21 -14.62 10.92
C GLN A 367 -3.67 -15.02 12.29
N THR A 368 -3.34 -14.05 13.13
CA THR A 368 -2.93 -14.23 14.53
C THR A 368 -3.21 -12.96 15.31
N SER A 369 -3.53 -13.09 16.59
CA SER A 369 -3.60 -11.96 17.51
C SER A 369 -2.27 -11.68 18.22
N ARG A 370 -1.14 -12.19 17.70
CA ARG A 370 0.20 -11.89 18.25
C ARG A 370 0.42 -10.36 18.27
N PRO A 371 0.94 -9.80 19.38
CA PRO A 371 1.26 -8.38 19.43
C PRO A 371 2.12 -7.92 18.25
N GLY A 372 1.75 -6.78 17.67
CA GLY A 372 2.33 -6.22 16.46
C GLY A 372 1.68 -6.67 15.15
N SER A 373 0.89 -7.75 15.16
CA SER A 373 0.15 -8.21 13.97
C SER A 373 -1.18 -7.49 13.81
N ARG A 374 -1.70 -7.46 12.58
CA ARG A 374 -3.07 -7.07 12.30
C ARG A 374 -4.03 -8.00 13.04
N ALA A 375 -5.00 -7.46 13.76
CA ALA A 375 -6.03 -8.24 14.44
C ALA A 375 -6.80 -9.12 13.45
N PRO A 376 -7.10 -10.38 13.80
CA PRO A 376 -7.80 -11.30 12.94
C PRO A 376 -9.19 -10.81 12.52
N HIS A 377 -9.59 -11.12 11.29
CA HIS A 377 -10.94 -10.94 10.80
C HIS A 377 -11.81 -12.14 11.20
N GLY A 378 -12.99 -11.87 11.72
CA GLY A 378 -14.08 -12.80 11.87
C GLY A 378 -15.39 -12.02 12.00
N TRP A 379 -16.52 -12.67 11.74
CA TRP A 379 -17.83 -12.03 11.79
C TRP A 379 -18.36 -11.99 13.22
N VAL A 380 -18.61 -10.81 13.76
CA VAL A 380 -19.25 -10.61 15.08
C VAL A 380 -20.76 -10.56 14.97
N ALA A 381 -21.27 -10.21 13.80
CA ALA A 381 -22.67 -10.26 13.38
C ALA A 381 -22.73 -10.30 11.86
N GLU A 382 -23.91 -10.51 11.29
CA GLU A 382 -24.12 -10.44 9.85
C GLU A 382 -23.64 -9.08 9.29
N GLY A 383 -22.70 -9.11 8.34
CA GLY A 383 -22.11 -7.92 7.71
C GLY A 383 -21.21 -7.07 8.62
N LYS A 384 -20.93 -7.51 9.86
CA LYS A 384 -20.06 -6.79 10.80
C LYS A 384 -18.85 -7.63 11.18
N SER A 385 -17.67 -7.21 10.76
CA SER A 385 -16.39 -7.81 11.07
C SER A 385 -15.83 -7.35 12.43
N THR A 386 -14.95 -8.15 13.01
CA THR A 386 -14.08 -7.70 14.12
C THR A 386 -13.27 -6.45 13.74
N ILE A 387 -12.90 -6.29 12.47
CA ILE A 387 -12.14 -5.13 11.97
C ILE A 387 -12.96 -3.84 12.08
N ASP A 388 -14.29 -3.90 11.96
CA ASP A 388 -15.19 -2.74 12.07
C ASP A 388 -15.32 -2.21 13.51
N LEU A 389 -14.74 -2.92 14.48
CA LEU A 389 -14.70 -2.48 15.88
C LEU A 389 -13.58 -1.44 16.14
N PHE A 390 -12.59 -1.35 15.23
CA PHE A 390 -11.39 -0.55 15.42
C PHE A 390 -11.48 0.80 14.69
N GLY A 391 -10.70 1.81 15.11
CA GLY A 391 -10.53 3.05 14.36
C GLY A 391 -10.56 4.35 15.17
N ARG A 392 -11.31 4.48 16.26
CA ARG A 392 -11.41 5.74 17.02
C ARG A 392 -10.57 5.78 18.29
N GLY A 393 -10.40 4.64 18.94
CA GLY A 393 -9.66 4.49 20.17
C GLY A 393 -9.11 3.09 20.26
N PHE A 394 -8.54 2.73 21.40
CA PHE A 394 -8.19 1.34 21.68
C PHE A 394 -9.46 0.52 21.89
N VAL A 395 -9.40 -0.75 21.54
CA VAL A 395 -10.46 -1.72 21.83
C VAL A 395 -9.85 -2.88 22.63
N LEU A 396 -10.40 -3.15 23.81
CA LEU A 396 -10.09 -4.34 24.58
C LEU A 396 -11.14 -5.41 24.27
N LEU A 397 -10.75 -6.41 23.50
CA LEU A 397 -11.58 -7.58 23.26
C LEU A 397 -11.50 -8.53 24.47
N ARG A 398 -12.67 -8.90 24.97
CA ARG A 398 -12.87 -9.94 25.97
C ARG A 398 -13.53 -11.13 25.30
N LEU A 399 -12.78 -12.23 25.13
CA LEU A 399 -13.11 -13.35 24.26
C LEU A 399 -13.41 -14.62 25.05
N GLY A 400 -14.64 -15.14 24.89
CA GLY A 400 -15.15 -16.31 25.61
C GLY A 400 -15.93 -15.95 26.86
N ALA A 401 -16.73 -16.89 27.35
CA ALA A 401 -17.64 -16.69 28.50
C ALA A 401 -16.82 -16.46 29.80
N ASP A 402 -15.74 -17.20 29.98
CA ASP A 402 -14.90 -17.18 31.18
C ASP A 402 -13.70 -16.25 31.06
N ALA A 403 -13.72 -15.30 30.09
CA ALA A 403 -12.62 -14.36 29.92
C ALA A 403 -12.42 -13.49 31.18
N PRO A 404 -11.15 -13.15 31.53
CA PRO A 404 -10.84 -12.37 32.72
C PRO A 404 -11.54 -11.01 32.77
N ASP A 405 -11.63 -10.44 33.98
CA ASP A 405 -12.22 -9.12 34.20
C ASP A 405 -11.39 -8.01 33.55
N PRO A 406 -11.97 -7.18 32.66
CA PRO A 406 -11.28 -6.11 31.96
C PRO A 406 -11.21 -4.79 32.77
N THR A 407 -11.86 -4.73 33.93
CA THR A 407 -12.10 -3.49 34.70
C THR A 407 -10.80 -2.75 35.03
N GLY A 408 -9.73 -3.49 35.37
CA GLY A 408 -8.42 -2.90 35.69
C GLY A 408 -7.82 -2.11 34.51
N ILE A 409 -7.86 -2.68 33.30
CA ILE A 409 -7.37 -2.01 32.08
C ILE A 409 -8.24 -0.82 31.72
N ALA A 410 -9.58 -0.98 31.80
CA ALA A 410 -10.52 0.11 31.53
C ALA A 410 -10.32 1.29 32.50
N ALA A 411 -10.15 1.02 33.79
CA ALA A 411 -9.88 2.05 34.80
C ALA A 411 -8.52 2.74 34.57
N ALA A 412 -7.48 1.98 34.17
CA ALA A 412 -6.18 2.55 33.83
C ALA A 412 -6.24 3.46 32.61
N ALA A 413 -6.97 3.06 31.56
CA ALA A 413 -7.20 3.88 30.37
C ALA A 413 -7.94 5.18 30.72
N ALA A 414 -9.04 5.10 31.48
CA ALA A 414 -9.81 6.26 31.94
C ALA A 414 -8.94 7.23 32.77
N ARG A 415 -8.11 6.72 33.67
CA ARG A 415 -7.16 7.51 34.45
C ARG A 415 -6.16 8.29 33.61
N ARG A 416 -5.82 7.78 32.43
CA ARG A 416 -4.88 8.42 31.47
C ARG A 416 -5.58 9.21 30.36
N GLY A 417 -6.90 9.25 30.37
CA GLY A 417 -7.69 9.89 29.30
C GLY A 417 -7.57 9.17 27.96
N VAL A 418 -7.13 7.90 27.94
CA VAL A 418 -7.00 7.11 26.72
C VAL A 418 -8.38 6.60 26.31
N PRO A 419 -8.86 6.89 25.08
CA PRO A 419 -10.10 6.33 24.59
C PRO A 419 -9.99 4.81 24.48
N LEU A 420 -10.81 4.09 25.25
CA LEU A 420 -10.85 2.63 25.24
C LEU A 420 -12.29 2.15 25.32
N GLU A 421 -12.65 1.25 24.39
CA GLU A 421 -13.89 0.49 24.40
C GLU A 421 -13.61 -0.95 24.81
N VAL A 422 -14.46 -1.54 25.67
CA VAL A 422 -14.41 -2.96 26.03
C VAL A 422 -15.52 -3.68 25.29
N VAL A 423 -15.14 -4.64 24.44
CA VAL A 423 -16.08 -5.45 23.65
C VAL A 423 -15.99 -6.91 24.07
N SER A 424 -17.09 -7.47 24.58
CA SER A 424 -17.19 -8.88 24.92
C SER A 424 -17.73 -9.69 23.75
N ILE A 425 -17.01 -10.76 23.37
CA ILE A 425 -17.36 -11.68 22.28
C ILE A 425 -17.38 -13.10 22.86
N THR A 426 -18.56 -13.72 22.85
CA THR A 426 -18.76 -15.07 23.42
C THR A 426 -18.66 -16.18 22.38
N ASP A 427 -18.52 -15.85 21.09
CA ASP A 427 -18.37 -16.83 20.01
C ASP A 427 -17.09 -17.66 20.19
N PRO A 428 -17.18 -19.00 20.34
CA PRO A 428 -16.02 -19.86 20.56
C PRO A 428 -15.05 -19.90 19.37
N ALA A 429 -15.56 -19.72 18.14
CA ALA A 429 -14.70 -19.69 16.94
C ALA A 429 -13.84 -18.43 16.92
N LEU A 430 -14.38 -17.28 17.30
CA LEU A 430 -13.64 -16.04 17.44
C LEU A 430 -12.66 -16.12 18.62
N ALA A 431 -13.06 -16.69 19.76
CA ALA A 431 -12.16 -16.89 20.88
C ALA A 431 -10.94 -17.76 20.51
N LYS A 432 -11.18 -18.84 19.75
CA LYS A 432 -10.11 -19.68 19.21
C LYS A 432 -9.21 -18.94 18.21
N LEU A 433 -9.80 -18.14 17.32
CA LEU A 433 -9.07 -17.36 16.29
C LEU A 433 -8.14 -16.32 16.92
N TYR A 434 -8.57 -15.71 18.02
CA TYR A 434 -7.77 -14.71 18.74
C TYR A 434 -6.79 -15.29 19.77
N GLU A 435 -6.81 -16.59 20.03
CA GLU A 435 -5.81 -17.36 20.79
C GLU A 435 -5.69 -16.97 22.29
N ARG A 436 -6.14 -15.79 22.69
CA ARG A 436 -6.10 -15.27 24.06
C ARG A 436 -7.41 -14.59 24.44
N PRO A 437 -7.84 -14.71 25.71
CA PRO A 437 -9.12 -14.16 26.14
C PRO A 437 -9.13 -12.64 26.31
N LEU A 438 -7.97 -12.00 26.49
CA LEU A 438 -7.82 -10.55 26.51
C LEU A 438 -6.88 -10.10 25.40
N VAL A 439 -7.37 -9.22 24.52
CA VAL A 439 -6.58 -8.68 23.39
C VAL A 439 -6.84 -7.18 23.27
N LEU A 440 -5.80 -6.38 23.43
CA LEU A 440 -5.85 -4.92 23.29
C LEU A 440 -5.42 -4.54 21.86
N VAL A 441 -6.35 -3.94 21.12
CA VAL A 441 -6.16 -3.54 19.72
C VAL A 441 -6.09 -2.02 19.62
N ARG A 442 -5.15 -1.53 18.82
CA ARG A 442 -4.90 -0.12 18.53
C ARG A 442 -5.94 0.44 17.54
N PRO A 443 -6.04 1.78 17.44
CA PRO A 443 -6.93 2.42 16.45
C PRO A 443 -6.67 1.99 15.00
N ASP A 444 -5.42 1.65 14.65
CA ASP A 444 -5.03 1.17 13.31
C ASP A 444 -5.28 -0.34 13.07
N GLY A 445 -5.94 -1.02 14.03
CA GLY A 445 -6.27 -2.43 13.94
C GLY A 445 -5.12 -3.40 14.23
N HIS A 446 -3.98 -2.93 14.74
CA HIS A 446 -2.90 -3.80 15.18
C HIS A 446 -3.01 -4.13 16.68
N VAL A 447 -2.65 -5.37 17.02
CA VAL A 447 -2.65 -5.82 18.42
C VAL A 447 -1.48 -5.19 19.15
N ALA A 448 -1.77 -4.46 20.24
CA ALA A 448 -0.74 -3.87 21.09
C ALA A 448 -0.29 -4.81 22.20
N TRP A 449 -1.23 -5.60 22.73
CA TRP A 449 -1.01 -6.51 23.86
C TRP A 449 -2.08 -7.59 23.89
N ARG A 450 -1.76 -8.76 24.48
CA ARG A 450 -2.73 -9.82 24.79
C ARG A 450 -2.28 -10.66 26.00
N ALA A 451 -3.23 -11.28 26.70
CA ALA A 451 -2.95 -12.18 27.83
C ALA A 451 -4.04 -13.22 28.04
N ALA A 452 -3.67 -14.29 28.77
CA ALA A 452 -4.60 -15.31 29.25
C ALA A 452 -5.30 -14.90 30.56
N GLU A 453 -4.66 -14.03 31.36
CA GLU A 453 -5.11 -13.59 32.67
C GLU A 453 -5.14 -12.06 32.77
N ALA A 454 -5.86 -11.52 33.75
CA ALA A 454 -5.83 -10.09 34.04
C ALA A 454 -4.40 -9.70 34.45
N PRO A 455 -3.89 -8.55 33.96
CA PRO A 455 -2.53 -8.13 34.28
C PRO A 455 -2.42 -7.59 35.72
N ASP A 456 -1.27 -7.81 36.34
CA ASP A 456 -0.95 -7.29 37.68
C ASP A 456 -0.82 -5.76 37.67
N ASP A 457 -0.30 -5.16 36.59
CA ASP A 457 -0.14 -3.71 36.43
C ASP A 457 -0.80 -3.22 35.14
N PRO A 458 -2.12 -2.99 35.14
CA PRO A 458 -2.83 -2.45 33.99
C PRO A 458 -2.36 -1.06 33.56
N LEU A 459 -1.84 -0.25 34.52
CA LEU A 459 -1.38 1.10 34.25
C LEU A 459 -0.09 1.08 33.40
N ALA A 460 0.83 0.18 33.69
CA ALA A 460 2.05 0.01 32.91
C ALA A 460 1.74 -0.39 31.46
N ILE A 461 0.71 -1.22 31.22
CA ILE A 461 0.25 -1.58 29.87
C ILE A 461 -0.23 -0.33 29.14
N ILE A 462 -1.14 0.42 29.73
CA ILE A 462 -1.70 1.63 29.10
C ILE A 462 -0.60 2.67 28.88
N ASP A 463 0.30 2.90 29.85
CA ASP A 463 1.41 3.84 29.69
C ASP A 463 2.39 3.41 28.59
N THR A 464 2.59 2.11 28.38
CA THR A 464 3.42 1.58 27.29
C THR A 464 2.74 1.82 25.94
N VAL A 465 1.50 1.35 25.76
CA VAL A 465 0.85 1.38 24.44
C VAL A 465 0.47 2.80 23.97
N ARG A 466 0.34 3.77 24.89
CA ARG A 466 0.18 5.17 24.55
C ARG A 466 1.51 5.93 24.40
N GLY A 467 2.65 5.24 24.54
CA GLY A 467 3.99 5.81 24.37
C GLY A 467 4.46 6.71 25.51
N ALA A 468 3.90 6.55 26.74
CA ALA A 468 4.34 7.33 27.90
C ALA A 468 5.41 6.63 28.74
N ALA A 469 5.52 5.31 28.67
CA ALA A 469 6.63 4.58 29.21
C ALA A 469 7.86 4.81 28.32
N VAL A 470 8.54 5.94 28.52
CA VAL A 470 9.85 6.18 27.88
C VAL A 470 10.81 5.16 28.49
N ALA A 471 11.25 4.19 27.68
CA ALA A 471 12.41 3.41 28.06
C ALA A 471 13.53 4.42 28.40
N LYS A 472 14.00 4.40 29.65
CA LYS A 472 15.22 5.11 30.00
C LYS A 472 16.30 4.57 29.05
N ARG A 473 16.56 5.28 27.95
CA ARG A 473 17.76 5.03 27.17
C ARG A 473 18.90 5.26 28.16
N ALA A 474 19.62 4.20 28.46
CA ALA A 474 20.91 4.31 29.11
C ALA A 474 21.72 5.33 28.31
N ALA A 475 22.14 6.38 29.00
CA ALA A 475 23.01 7.42 28.48
C ALA A 475 24.37 6.84 28.07
#